data_2e49854d8c104bdb38e2a4d8af279bc5
#
_entry.id   2e49854d8c104bdb38e2a4d8af279bc5
#
_cell.length_a   1.000
_cell.length_b   1.000
_cell.length_c   1.000
_cell.angle_alpha   90.00
_cell.angle_beta   90.00
_cell.angle_gamma   90.00
#
_symmetry.space_group_name_H-M   'P 1'
#
loop_
_entity.id
_entity.type
_entity.pdbx_description
1 polymer ?
#
loop_
_entity_poly.entity_id
_entity_poly.type
_entity_poly.pdbx_seq_one_letter_code
_entity_poly.pdbx_strand_id
1 'polypeptide(L)'
;MTDIEKLRAMIASHHRIVFFGGAGVSTESNIPDFRGANGLYRQKTDLPWTPEEMLSHHFYEEHPVEFFTMYKQFAEAMLKASPNRAHFALAKLEQEGRLSAVITQNIDGLHQRAGSRNVIEVHGTILTNTCEKCFATYDAKTLFTLASPVPHCPSCGGVIKPDVVLYEEALDANDIDEAIDEISKADMLIIGGTSLVVYPAAGFVTYFRGDALVVINQDATAQDARADLVFHESVGKVLEMAVEGD
;
A
#
# COMPACT_ATOMS: atom_id res chain seq x y z
N MET A 1 31.37 7.37 6.66
CA MET A 1 30.30 6.94 5.74
C MET A 1 28.97 7.27 6.43
N THR A 2 28.16 8.10 5.82
CA THR A 2 26.80 8.44 6.31
C THR A 2 25.88 7.25 6.16
N ASP A 3 24.72 7.26 6.83
CA ASP A 3 23.77 6.15 6.69
C ASP A 3 23.18 6.05 5.28
N ILE A 4 23.03 7.18 4.57
CA ILE A 4 22.65 7.19 3.14
C ILE A 4 23.76 6.54 2.28
N GLU A 5 25.03 6.82 2.53
CA GLU A 5 26.13 6.16 1.81
C GLU A 5 26.17 4.65 2.07
N LYS A 6 25.84 4.22 3.30
CA LYS A 6 25.71 2.79 3.64
C LYS A 6 24.54 2.16 2.88
N LEU A 7 23.36 2.81 2.87
CA LEU A 7 22.19 2.32 2.13
C LEU A 7 22.50 2.18 0.64
N ARG A 8 23.16 3.18 0.04
CA ARG A 8 23.61 3.16 -1.35
C ARG A 8 24.54 1.97 -1.64
N ALA A 9 25.49 1.71 -0.74
CA ALA A 9 26.40 0.57 -0.86
C ALA A 9 25.65 -0.77 -0.73
N MET A 10 24.71 -0.88 0.21
CA MET A 10 23.85 -2.06 0.36
C MET A 10 23.04 -2.31 -0.91
N ILE A 11 22.32 -1.30 -1.43
CA ILE A 11 21.59 -1.41 -2.70
C ILE A 11 22.51 -1.85 -3.85
N ALA A 12 23.72 -1.31 -3.92
CA ALA A 12 24.68 -1.65 -4.98
C ALA A 12 25.20 -3.10 -4.89
N SER A 13 25.26 -3.69 -3.70
CA SER A 13 25.78 -5.04 -3.47
C SER A 13 24.73 -6.14 -3.50
N HIS A 14 23.43 -5.80 -3.42
CA HIS A 14 22.33 -6.75 -3.45
C HIS A 14 21.65 -6.81 -4.81
N HIS A 15 21.09 -7.95 -5.17
CA HIS A 15 20.56 -8.22 -6.52
C HIS A 15 19.09 -8.65 -6.53
N ARG A 16 18.54 -8.98 -5.37
CA ARG A 16 17.14 -9.36 -5.21
C ARG A 16 16.51 -8.59 -4.05
N ILE A 17 16.38 -7.30 -4.24
CA ILE A 17 15.78 -6.40 -3.26
C ILE A 17 14.26 -6.53 -3.33
N VAL A 18 13.60 -6.64 -2.19
CA VAL A 18 12.14 -6.52 -2.06
C VAL A 18 11.82 -5.29 -1.22
N PHE A 19 10.85 -4.52 -1.65
CA PHE A 19 10.28 -3.43 -0.87
C PHE A 19 8.93 -3.84 -0.30
N PHE A 20 8.74 -3.67 1.02
CA PHE A 20 7.47 -3.88 1.71
C PHE A 20 6.98 -2.55 2.25
N GLY A 21 5.86 -2.04 1.72
CA GLY A 21 5.38 -0.69 1.99
C GLY A 21 3.96 -0.59 2.52
N GLY A 22 3.66 0.57 3.14
CA GLY A 22 2.33 0.93 3.61
C GLY A 22 2.00 2.40 3.35
N ALA A 23 0.97 2.92 4.01
CA ALA A 23 0.39 4.24 3.73
C ALA A 23 1.37 5.41 3.88
N GLY A 24 2.40 5.28 4.72
CA GLY A 24 3.46 6.28 4.86
C GLY A 24 4.27 6.53 3.58
N VAL A 25 4.25 5.60 2.59
CA VAL A 25 4.88 5.81 1.27
C VAL A 25 4.13 6.88 0.48
N SER A 26 2.82 6.99 0.64
CA SER A 26 1.96 7.88 -0.15
C SER A 26 1.68 9.23 0.52
N THR A 27 2.21 9.49 1.72
CA THR A 27 2.00 10.78 2.42
C THR A 27 2.57 11.96 1.63
N GLU A 28 3.69 11.78 0.93
CA GLU A 28 4.27 12.79 0.05
C GLU A 28 3.48 12.98 -1.28
N SER A 29 2.47 12.13 -1.52
CA SER A 29 1.49 12.24 -2.61
C SER A 29 0.19 12.91 -2.15
N ASN A 30 0.17 13.49 -0.94
CA ASN A 30 -1.00 14.08 -0.29
C ASN A 30 -2.13 13.06 0.00
N ILE A 31 -1.80 11.78 0.13
CA ILE A 31 -2.70 10.77 0.66
C ILE A 31 -2.32 10.59 2.14
N PRO A 32 -3.23 10.92 3.10
CA PRO A 32 -2.93 10.75 4.50
C PRO A 32 -2.74 9.27 4.86
N ASP A 33 -1.82 8.98 5.75
CA ASP A 33 -1.73 7.66 6.34
C ASP A 33 -2.88 7.41 7.34
N PHE A 34 -2.92 6.23 7.95
CA PHE A 34 -3.99 5.88 8.88
C PHE A 34 -3.66 6.27 10.34
N ARG A 35 -2.41 6.08 10.79
CA ARG A 35 -2.00 6.09 12.22
C ARG A 35 -0.98 7.15 12.58
N GLY A 36 -0.29 7.75 11.62
CA GLY A 36 0.70 8.80 11.82
C GLY A 36 0.12 10.04 12.50
N ALA A 37 0.94 11.05 12.72
CA ALA A 37 0.55 12.28 13.45
C ALA A 37 -0.69 12.97 12.85
N ASN A 38 -0.85 12.93 11.51
CA ASN A 38 -1.98 13.49 10.79
C ASN A 38 -2.88 12.40 10.18
N GLY A 39 -2.78 11.16 10.68
CA GLY A 39 -3.45 9.99 10.14
C GLY A 39 -4.98 10.05 10.26
N LEU A 40 -5.65 9.33 9.37
CA LEU A 40 -7.12 9.30 9.27
C LEU A 40 -7.78 8.90 10.59
N TYR A 41 -7.19 7.96 11.35
CA TYR A 41 -7.75 7.47 12.61
C TYR A 41 -7.63 8.47 13.78
N ARG A 42 -6.85 9.56 13.61
CA ARG A 42 -6.74 10.63 14.59
C ARG A 42 -7.62 11.84 14.28
N GLN A 43 -8.23 11.87 13.09
CA GLN A 43 -9.13 12.95 12.73
C GLN A 43 -10.45 12.79 13.48
N LYS A 44 -10.89 13.86 14.16
CA LYS A 44 -12.22 13.89 14.76
C LYS A 44 -13.26 13.96 13.66
N THR A 45 -14.14 13.00 13.63
CA THR A 45 -15.32 13.00 12.77
C THR A 45 -16.56 13.22 13.65
N ASP A 46 -17.55 13.93 13.13
CA ASP A 46 -18.87 14.05 13.79
C ASP A 46 -19.72 12.78 13.54
N LEU A 47 -19.14 11.75 12.95
CA LEU A 47 -19.80 10.49 12.68
C LEU A 47 -19.77 9.57 13.89
N PRO A 48 -20.81 8.76 14.12
CA PRO A 48 -20.89 7.87 15.29
C PRO A 48 -19.97 6.64 15.17
N TRP A 49 -19.28 6.44 14.06
CA TRP A 49 -18.42 5.30 13.78
C TRP A 49 -16.96 5.71 13.65
N THR A 50 -16.06 4.80 14.05
CA THR A 50 -14.64 4.98 13.83
C THR A 50 -14.27 4.72 12.36
N PRO A 51 -13.16 5.27 11.84
CA PRO A 51 -12.70 4.96 10.48
C PRO A 51 -12.42 3.47 10.24
N GLU A 52 -11.97 2.73 11.28
CA GLU A 52 -11.80 1.27 11.19
C GLU A 52 -13.14 0.56 11.00
N GLU A 53 -14.16 0.93 11.78
CA GLU A 53 -15.52 0.38 11.61
C GLU A 53 -16.05 0.67 10.21
N MET A 54 -15.90 1.91 9.73
CA MET A 54 -16.39 2.31 8.39
C MET A 54 -15.68 1.61 7.24
N LEU A 55 -14.50 1.03 7.45
CA LEU A 55 -13.73 0.25 6.48
C LEU A 55 -13.85 -1.27 6.70
N SER A 56 -14.85 -1.73 7.45
CA SER A 56 -15.09 -3.15 7.69
C SER A 56 -16.16 -3.74 6.76
N HIS A 57 -16.12 -5.05 6.60
CA HIS A 57 -17.09 -5.78 5.77
C HIS A 57 -18.51 -5.66 6.32
N HIS A 58 -18.70 -5.83 7.65
CA HIS A 58 -20.03 -5.69 8.23
C HIS A 58 -20.61 -4.29 8.05
N PHE A 59 -19.79 -3.22 8.14
CA PHE A 59 -20.26 -1.87 7.87
C PHE A 59 -20.70 -1.68 6.41
N TYR A 60 -19.94 -2.25 5.47
CA TYR A 60 -20.30 -2.27 4.07
C TYR A 60 -21.67 -2.92 3.84
N GLU A 61 -21.97 -4.03 4.55
CA GLU A 61 -23.26 -4.74 4.43
C GLU A 61 -24.41 -4.00 5.12
N GLU A 62 -24.19 -3.48 6.33
CA GLU A 62 -25.25 -2.87 7.15
C GLU A 62 -25.52 -1.39 6.81
N HIS A 63 -24.49 -0.67 6.34
CA HIS A 63 -24.54 0.77 6.05
C HIS A 63 -23.99 1.11 4.64
N PRO A 64 -24.50 0.48 3.57
CA PRO A 64 -23.90 0.61 2.24
C PRO A 64 -23.90 2.05 1.70
N VAL A 65 -24.90 2.86 2.04
CA VAL A 65 -24.99 4.27 1.59
C VAL A 65 -23.86 5.10 2.20
N GLU A 66 -23.63 4.97 3.50
CA GLU A 66 -22.58 5.65 4.25
C GLU A 66 -21.21 5.18 3.80
N PHE A 67 -21.03 3.86 3.65
CA PHE A 67 -19.80 3.27 3.13
C PHE A 67 -19.44 3.85 1.77
N PHE A 68 -20.32 3.78 0.78
CA PHE A 68 -20.03 4.28 -0.57
C PHE A 68 -19.88 5.80 -0.63
N THR A 69 -20.56 6.54 0.25
CA THR A 69 -20.40 7.99 0.34
C THR A 69 -18.97 8.34 0.81
N MET A 70 -18.50 7.69 1.86
CA MET A 70 -17.13 7.83 2.35
C MET A 70 -16.11 7.32 1.32
N TYR A 71 -16.30 6.08 0.82
CA TYR A 71 -15.39 5.44 -0.10
C TYR A 71 -15.14 6.28 -1.36
N LYS A 72 -16.20 6.85 -1.96
CA LYS A 72 -16.06 7.70 -3.14
C LYS A 72 -15.19 8.93 -2.88
N GLN A 73 -15.28 9.54 -1.70
CA GLN A 73 -14.43 10.69 -1.34
C GLN A 73 -12.95 10.28 -1.26
N PHE A 74 -12.65 9.15 -0.61
CA PHE A 74 -11.28 8.62 -0.52
C PHE A 74 -10.73 8.22 -1.89
N ALA A 75 -11.50 7.44 -2.65
CA ALA A 75 -11.10 7.00 -3.97
C ALA A 75 -10.85 8.19 -4.93
N GLU A 76 -11.69 9.22 -4.89
CA GLU A 76 -11.50 10.42 -5.70
C GLU A 76 -10.19 11.16 -5.36
N ALA A 77 -9.86 11.27 -4.08
CA ALA A 77 -8.59 11.88 -3.64
C ALA A 77 -7.38 11.06 -4.12
N MET A 78 -7.41 9.72 -3.95
CA MET A 78 -6.35 8.83 -4.40
C MET A 78 -6.18 8.84 -5.92
N LEU A 79 -7.27 8.84 -6.69
CA LEU A 79 -7.22 8.88 -8.16
C LEU A 79 -6.63 10.19 -8.70
N LYS A 80 -6.75 11.30 -7.96
CA LYS A 80 -6.15 12.59 -8.29
C LYS A 80 -4.68 12.71 -7.87
N ALA A 81 -4.24 11.89 -6.94
CA ALA A 81 -2.86 11.92 -6.45
C ALA A 81 -1.86 11.54 -7.54
N SER A 82 -0.63 11.97 -7.40
CA SER A 82 0.47 11.63 -8.30
C SER A 82 1.57 10.88 -7.55
N PRO A 83 2.30 9.96 -8.21
CA PRO A 83 3.46 9.33 -7.62
C PRO A 83 4.44 10.36 -7.08
N ASN A 84 5.09 10.04 -5.97
CA ASN A 84 6.15 10.85 -5.38
C ASN A 84 7.51 10.19 -5.61
N ARG A 85 8.57 10.81 -5.10
CA ARG A 85 9.96 10.37 -5.24
C ARG A 85 10.22 8.95 -4.71
N ALA A 86 9.48 8.45 -3.69
CA ALA A 86 9.60 7.06 -3.27
C ALA A 86 9.20 6.09 -4.37
N HIS A 87 8.06 6.34 -5.01
CA HIS A 87 7.55 5.51 -6.09
C HIS A 87 8.51 5.51 -7.31
N PHE A 88 9.03 6.68 -7.69
CA PHE A 88 9.97 6.77 -8.81
C PHE A 88 11.30 6.09 -8.51
N ALA A 89 11.83 6.23 -7.28
CA ALA A 89 13.06 5.56 -6.87
C ALA A 89 12.92 4.02 -6.92
N LEU A 90 11.80 3.48 -6.45
CA LEU A 90 11.52 2.04 -6.53
C LEU A 90 11.38 1.56 -7.97
N ALA A 91 10.64 2.29 -8.81
CA ALA A 91 10.52 1.96 -10.23
C ALA A 91 11.88 1.97 -10.95
N LYS A 92 12.77 2.91 -10.60
CA LYS A 92 14.14 2.97 -11.12
C LYS A 92 14.96 1.75 -10.69
N LEU A 93 14.91 1.35 -9.42
CA LEU A 93 15.61 0.15 -8.95
C LEU A 93 15.12 -1.11 -9.66
N GLU A 94 13.83 -1.22 -9.96
CA GLU A 94 13.28 -2.32 -10.74
C GLU A 94 13.80 -2.30 -12.18
N GLN A 95 13.81 -1.13 -12.83
CA GLN A 95 14.36 -0.96 -14.19
C GLN A 95 15.85 -1.30 -14.28
N GLU A 96 16.60 -1.05 -13.22
CA GLU A 96 18.02 -1.41 -13.09
C GLU A 96 18.24 -2.91 -12.75
N GLY A 97 17.15 -3.68 -12.58
CA GLY A 97 17.19 -5.10 -12.26
C GLY A 97 17.64 -5.42 -10.84
N ARG A 98 17.51 -4.49 -9.91
CA ARG A 98 17.87 -4.66 -8.50
C ARG A 98 16.67 -4.95 -7.61
N LEU A 99 15.52 -4.31 -7.85
CA LEU A 99 14.29 -4.55 -7.13
C LEU A 99 13.50 -5.66 -7.85
N SER A 100 13.20 -6.75 -7.14
CA SER A 100 12.42 -7.87 -7.68
C SER A 100 10.92 -7.67 -7.53
N ALA A 101 10.47 -7.06 -6.42
CA ALA A 101 9.05 -6.80 -6.19
C ALA A 101 8.83 -5.61 -5.26
N VAL A 102 7.71 -4.94 -5.46
CA VAL A 102 7.07 -4.05 -4.48
C VAL A 102 5.87 -4.79 -3.89
N ILE A 103 5.88 -5.05 -2.59
CA ILE A 103 4.73 -5.56 -1.85
C ILE A 103 4.12 -4.39 -1.11
N THR A 104 2.90 -4.04 -1.43
CA THR A 104 2.26 -2.84 -0.87
C THR A 104 0.94 -3.15 -0.19
N GLN A 105 0.73 -2.51 0.94
CA GLN A 105 -0.56 -2.47 1.64
C GLN A 105 -1.47 -1.36 1.08
N ASN A 106 -0.91 -0.48 0.21
CA ASN A 106 -1.65 0.61 -0.40
C ASN A 106 -2.50 0.11 -1.57
N ILE A 107 -3.63 0.76 -1.76
CA ILE A 107 -4.62 0.47 -2.80
C ILE A 107 -4.65 1.54 -3.90
N ASP A 108 -3.73 2.51 -3.87
CA ASP A 108 -3.78 3.76 -4.65
C ASP A 108 -3.26 3.64 -6.10
N GLY A 109 -2.56 2.54 -6.43
CA GLY A 109 -1.98 2.30 -7.76
C GLY A 109 -0.81 3.22 -8.12
N LEU A 110 -0.22 3.93 -7.15
CA LEU A 110 0.86 4.90 -7.44
C LEU A 110 2.17 4.24 -7.84
N HIS A 111 2.47 3.03 -7.36
CA HIS A 111 3.65 2.27 -7.78
C HIS A 111 3.61 1.95 -9.28
N GLN A 112 2.48 1.43 -9.77
CA GLN A 112 2.28 1.13 -11.19
C GLN A 112 2.34 2.41 -12.03
N ARG A 113 1.75 3.49 -11.55
CA ARG A 113 1.77 4.80 -12.22
C ARG A 113 3.17 5.43 -12.27
N ALA A 114 4.06 5.09 -11.36
CA ALA A 114 5.47 5.49 -11.37
C ALA A 114 6.32 4.63 -12.33
N GLY A 115 5.80 3.48 -12.76
CA GLY A 115 6.47 2.60 -13.72
C GLY A 115 6.93 1.26 -13.13
N SER A 116 6.65 0.96 -11.85
CA SER A 116 6.87 -0.38 -11.28
C SER A 116 5.94 -1.40 -11.96
N ARG A 117 6.45 -2.59 -12.23
CA ARG A 117 5.77 -3.66 -12.97
C ARG A 117 5.39 -4.83 -12.08
N ASN A 118 6.29 -5.23 -11.19
CA ASN A 118 6.05 -6.30 -10.24
C ASN A 118 5.58 -5.70 -8.91
N VAL A 119 4.26 -5.46 -8.80
CA VAL A 119 3.61 -4.84 -7.63
C VAL A 119 2.54 -5.79 -7.11
N ILE A 120 2.72 -6.27 -5.88
CA ILE A 120 1.77 -7.14 -5.19
C ILE A 120 0.95 -6.26 -4.24
N GLU A 121 -0.34 -6.05 -4.57
CA GLU A 121 -1.27 -5.18 -3.82
C GLU A 121 -2.06 -6.03 -2.81
N VAL A 122 -1.46 -6.35 -1.66
CA VAL A 122 -2.03 -7.31 -0.68
C VAL A 122 -3.36 -6.89 -0.06
N HIS A 123 -3.77 -5.64 -0.20
CA HIS A 123 -5.09 -5.15 0.22
C HIS A 123 -5.98 -4.77 -0.97
N GLY A 124 -5.66 -5.28 -2.16
CA GLY A 124 -6.40 -4.98 -3.39
C GLY A 124 -6.14 -3.58 -3.93
N THR A 125 -7.09 -3.08 -4.74
CA THR A 125 -6.89 -1.84 -5.49
C THR A 125 -8.17 -1.02 -5.63
N ILE A 126 -8.03 0.33 -5.69
CA ILE A 126 -9.15 1.23 -6.02
C ILE A 126 -9.41 1.31 -7.53
N LEU A 127 -8.53 0.74 -8.35
CA LEU A 127 -8.58 0.93 -9.80
C LEU A 127 -9.69 0.13 -10.48
N THR A 128 -10.13 -0.94 -9.84
CA THR A 128 -11.17 -1.84 -10.34
C THR A 128 -12.25 -2.08 -9.29
N ASN A 129 -13.40 -2.54 -9.77
CA ASN A 129 -14.57 -2.87 -8.97
C ASN A 129 -15.27 -4.06 -9.59
N THR A 130 -15.83 -4.95 -8.79
CA THR A 130 -16.44 -6.18 -9.28
C THR A 130 -17.90 -6.29 -8.81
N CYS A 131 -18.79 -6.68 -9.72
CA CYS A 131 -20.17 -6.98 -9.38
C CYS A 131 -20.24 -8.28 -8.58
N GLU A 132 -20.78 -8.24 -7.36
CA GLU A 132 -20.87 -9.41 -6.47
C GLU A 132 -21.80 -10.53 -7.01
N LYS A 133 -22.69 -10.20 -7.96
CA LYS A 133 -23.65 -11.16 -8.51
C LYS A 133 -23.20 -11.86 -9.80
N CYS A 134 -22.65 -11.10 -10.75
CA CYS A 134 -22.29 -11.63 -12.07
C CYS A 134 -20.80 -11.56 -12.38
N PHE A 135 -20.00 -11.06 -11.44
CA PHE A 135 -18.54 -10.94 -11.52
C PHE A 135 -18.04 -10.06 -12.68
N ALA A 136 -18.90 -9.24 -13.26
CA ALA A 136 -18.48 -8.24 -14.23
C ALA A 136 -17.59 -7.20 -13.55
N THR A 137 -16.46 -6.88 -14.18
CA THR A 137 -15.48 -5.90 -13.68
C THR A 137 -15.70 -4.53 -14.30
N TYR A 138 -15.42 -3.50 -13.53
CA TYR A 138 -15.60 -2.10 -13.88
C TYR A 138 -14.36 -1.30 -13.45
N ASP A 139 -14.03 -0.27 -14.20
CA ASP A 139 -12.96 0.64 -13.80
C ASP A 139 -13.40 1.57 -12.63
N ALA A 140 -12.43 2.21 -11.99
CA ALA A 140 -12.69 3.13 -10.88
C ALA A 140 -13.69 4.23 -11.23
N LYS A 141 -13.68 4.74 -12.49
CA LYS A 141 -14.52 5.86 -12.91
C LYS A 141 -16.00 5.49 -12.95
N THR A 142 -16.30 4.23 -13.17
CA THR A 142 -17.68 3.73 -13.23
C THR A 142 -18.45 4.02 -11.96
N LEU A 143 -17.81 3.91 -10.77
CA LEU A 143 -18.48 4.21 -9.49
C LEU A 143 -18.94 5.69 -9.39
N PHE A 144 -18.27 6.60 -10.07
CA PHE A 144 -18.60 8.03 -10.04
C PHE A 144 -19.66 8.42 -11.08
N THR A 145 -19.87 7.59 -12.08
CA THR A 145 -20.84 7.83 -13.15
C THR A 145 -22.23 7.27 -12.84
N LEU A 146 -22.32 6.31 -11.92
CA LEU A 146 -23.59 5.73 -11.52
C LEU A 146 -24.36 6.67 -10.59
N ALA A 147 -25.62 6.91 -10.89
CA ALA A 147 -26.46 7.93 -10.23
C ALA A 147 -26.84 7.57 -8.77
N SER A 148 -26.73 6.31 -8.38
CA SER A 148 -27.07 5.85 -7.03
C SER A 148 -25.91 6.03 -6.05
N PRO A 149 -26.16 6.35 -4.77
CA PRO A 149 -25.15 6.27 -3.72
C PRO A 149 -24.48 4.88 -3.69
N VAL A 150 -25.30 3.82 -3.72
CA VAL A 150 -24.82 2.43 -3.85
C VAL A 150 -24.78 2.06 -5.32
N PRO A 151 -23.61 1.71 -5.89
CA PRO A 151 -23.48 1.40 -7.30
C PRO A 151 -24.05 0.02 -7.62
N HIS A 152 -24.95 -0.04 -8.61
CA HIS A 152 -25.54 -1.28 -9.08
C HIS A 152 -25.11 -1.61 -10.50
N CYS A 153 -24.84 -2.88 -10.75
CA CYS A 153 -24.45 -3.43 -12.05
C CYS A 153 -25.56 -3.18 -13.09
N PRO A 154 -25.28 -2.52 -14.20
CA PRO A 154 -26.29 -2.26 -15.24
C PRO A 154 -26.79 -3.54 -15.92
N SER A 155 -26.01 -4.64 -15.85
CA SER A 155 -26.35 -5.90 -16.49
C SER A 155 -27.26 -6.79 -15.65
N CYS A 156 -27.11 -6.80 -14.31
CA CYS A 156 -27.80 -7.77 -13.45
C CYS A 156 -28.42 -7.19 -12.17
N GLY A 157 -28.20 -5.89 -11.91
CA GLY A 157 -28.70 -5.21 -10.71
C GLY A 157 -27.98 -5.54 -9.40
N GLY A 158 -26.92 -6.39 -9.43
CA GLY A 158 -26.10 -6.67 -8.25
C GLY A 158 -25.30 -5.47 -7.81
N VAL A 159 -24.85 -5.42 -6.55
CA VAL A 159 -23.96 -4.37 -6.05
C VAL A 159 -22.59 -4.50 -6.71
N ILE A 160 -21.97 -3.37 -7.04
CA ILE A 160 -20.59 -3.31 -7.53
C ILE A 160 -19.71 -2.92 -6.34
N LYS A 161 -18.95 -3.89 -5.80
CA LYS A 161 -18.02 -3.68 -4.69
C LYS A 161 -16.65 -3.28 -5.24
N PRO A 162 -15.96 -2.29 -4.60
CA PRO A 162 -14.56 -2.03 -4.89
C PRO A 162 -13.68 -3.26 -4.62
N ASP A 163 -12.67 -3.48 -5.46
CA ASP A 163 -11.72 -4.59 -5.30
C ASP A 163 -10.67 -4.29 -4.22
N VAL A 164 -11.11 -3.72 -3.10
CA VAL A 164 -10.29 -3.48 -1.90
C VAL A 164 -10.66 -4.48 -0.82
N VAL A 165 -9.65 -4.94 -0.09
CA VAL A 165 -9.84 -5.82 1.07
C VAL A 165 -10.25 -4.97 2.26
N LEU A 166 -11.46 -5.17 2.76
CA LEU A 166 -11.97 -4.53 3.96
C LEU A 166 -11.49 -5.26 5.22
N TYR A 167 -11.53 -4.60 6.37
CA TYR A 167 -11.37 -5.33 7.62
C TYR A 167 -12.39 -6.47 7.69
N GLU A 168 -12.01 -7.60 8.29
CA GLU A 168 -12.78 -8.86 8.37
C GLU A 168 -12.78 -9.68 7.07
N GLU A 169 -12.30 -9.14 5.95
CA GLU A 169 -12.12 -9.92 4.72
C GLU A 169 -10.75 -10.62 4.71
N ALA A 170 -10.69 -11.76 4.03
CA ALA A 170 -9.43 -12.46 3.79
C ALA A 170 -8.65 -11.79 2.65
N LEU A 171 -7.34 -11.77 2.76
CA LEU A 171 -6.46 -11.42 1.63
C LEU A 171 -6.56 -12.51 0.55
N ASP A 172 -6.26 -12.14 -0.70
CA ASP A 172 -6.16 -13.13 -1.77
C ASP A 172 -5.02 -14.11 -1.50
N ALA A 173 -5.29 -15.41 -1.64
CA ALA A 173 -4.31 -16.46 -1.34
C ALA A 173 -3.10 -16.43 -2.29
N ASN A 174 -3.31 -16.05 -3.55
CA ASN A 174 -2.21 -15.93 -4.52
C ASN A 174 -1.30 -14.76 -4.16
N ASP A 175 -1.87 -13.61 -3.75
CA ASP A 175 -1.09 -12.43 -3.32
C ASP A 175 -0.28 -12.74 -2.05
N ILE A 176 -0.85 -13.51 -1.11
CA ILE A 176 -0.13 -13.99 0.09
C ILE A 176 1.06 -14.87 -0.32
N ASP A 177 0.81 -15.88 -1.15
CA ASP A 177 1.82 -16.85 -1.57
C ASP A 177 2.94 -16.14 -2.35
N GLU A 178 2.60 -15.24 -3.27
CA GLU A 178 3.56 -14.47 -4.06
C GLU A 178 4.39 -13.53 -3.19
N ALA A 179 3.75 -12.79 -2.26
CA ALA A 179 4.44 -11.90 -1.33
C ALA A 179 5.43 -12.66 -0.44
N ILE A 180 5.02 -13.80 0.11
CA ILE A 180 5.90 -14.64 0.96
C ILE A 180 7.04 -15.23 0.13
N ASP A 181 6.77 -15.69 -1.09
CA ASP A 181 7.79 -16.24 -2.00
C ASP A 181 8.85 -15.18 -2.34
N GLU A 182 8.43 -13.97 -2.74
CA GLU A 182 9.35 -12.87 -3.03
C GLU A 182 10.19 -12.48 -1.82
N ILE A 183 9.58 -12.31 -0.63
CA ILE A 183 10.30 -11.96 0.60
C ILE A 183 11.29 -13.07 0.99
N SER A 184 10.90 -14.35 0.87
CA SER A 184 11.75 -15.47 1.28
C SER A 184 13.00 -15.64 0.42
N LYS A 185 12.94 -15.22 -0.84
CA LYS A 185 14.03 -15.26 -1.82
C LYS A 185 14.87 -13.99 -1.86
N ALA A 186 14.43 -12.92 -1.19
CA ALA A 186 15.14 -11.65 -1.17
C ALA A 186 16.48 -11.76 -0.45
N ASP A 187 17.53 -11.15 -1.01
CA ASP A 187 18.82 -10.94 -0.32
C ASP A 187 18.77 -9.66 0.53
N MET A 188 17.95 -8.67 0.16
CA MET A 188 17.71 -7.44 0.91
C MET A 188 16.20 -7.16 1.01
N LEU A 189 15.73 -6.80 2.20
CA LEU A 189 14.37 -6.33 2.44
C LEU A 189 14.38 -4.88 2.92
N ILE A 190 13.68 -4.01 2.20
CA ILE A 190 13.44 -2.63 2.62
C ILE A 190 11.99 -2.52 3.09
N ILE A 191 11.79 -2.18 4.35
CA ILE A 191 10.47 -1.91 4.93
C ILE A 191 10.28 -0.39 4.99
N GLY A 192 9.21 0.14 4.39
CA GLY A 192 8.99 1.57 4.30
C GLY A 192 7.57 2.03 4.56
N GLY A 193 7.39 3.10 5.36
CA GLY A 193 6.10 3.77 5.54
C GLY A 193 4.98 2.90 6.11
N THR A 194 5.31 1.95 6.99
CA THR A 194 4.32 1.06 7.62
C THR A 194 4.59 0.88 9.11
N SER A 195 3.53 0.88 9.91
CA SER A 195 3.61 0.59 11.34
C SER A 195 3.73 -0.91 11.66
N LEU A 196 3.54 -1.79 10.68
CA LEU A 196 3.59 -3.25 10.82
C LEU A 196 2.63 -3.82 11.89
N VAL A 197 1.43 -3.23 12.01
CA VAL A 197 0.41 -3.67 12.99
C VAL A 197 -0.82 -4.31 12.36
N VAL A 198 -0.96 -4.26 11.02
CA VAL A 198 -2.10 -4.85 10.30
C VAL A 198 -1.77 -6.26 9.84
N TYR A 199 -2.40 -7.24 10.48
CA TYR A 199 -2.25 -8.65 10.13
C TYR A 199 -3.32 -9.10 9.14
N PRO A 200 -3.01 -10.09 8.26
CA PRO A 200 -1.80 -10.91 8.24
C PRO A 200 -0.59 -10.27 7.55
N ALA A 201 -0.74 -9.18 6.79
CA ALA A 201 0.32 -8.59 5.97
C ALA A 201 1.60 -8.25 6.77
N ALA A 202 1.47 -7.70 7.98
CA ALA A 202 2.61 -7.41 8.87
C ALA A 202 3.44 -8.66 9.22
N GLY A 203 2.84 -9.85 9.14
CA GLY A 203 3.53 -11.11 9.39
C GLY A 203 4.47 -11.54 8.25
N PHE A 204 4.27 -11.05 7.03
CA PHE A 204 5.05 -11.50 5.87
C PHE A 204 6.55 -11.21 6.01
N VAL A 205 6.92 -10.08 6.65
CA VAL A 205 8.32 -9.73 6.90
C VAL A 205 9.09 -10.76 7.73
N THR A 206 8.39 -11.64 8.45
CA THR A 206 9.01 -12.74 9.23
C THR A 206 9.56 -13.87 8.36
N TYR A 207 9.16 -13.94 7.09
CA TYR A 207 9.67 -14.91 6.11
C TYR A 207 11.00 -14.50 5.49
N PHE A 208 11.44 -13.25 5.69
CA PHE A 208 12.75 -12.80 5.21
C PHE A 208 13.90 -13.62 5.79
N ARG A 209 14.82 -14.03 4.91
CA ARG A 209 15.99 -14.88 5.23
C ARG A 209 17.31 -14.32 4.69
N GLY A 210 17.25 -13.16 4.00
CA GLY A 210 18.43 -12.48 3.50
C GLY A 210 19.31 -11.88 4.61
N ASP A 211 20.32 -11.16 4.22
CA ASP A 211 21.36 -10.63 5.10
C ASP A 211 21.34 -9.11 5.26
N ALA A 212 20.38 -8.42 4.60
CA ALA A 212 20.24 -6.98 4.68
C ALA A 212 18.78 -6.55 4.94
N LEU A 213 18.50 -6.07 6.15
CA LEU A 213 17.20 -5.54 6.54
C LEU A 213 17.30 -4.03 6.79
N VAL A 214 16.50 -3.24 6.05
CA VAL A 214 16.44 -1.79 6.20
C VAL A 214 15.03 -1.37 6.57
N VAL A 215 14.91 -0.45 7.53
CA VAL A 215 13.63 0.16 7.92
C VAL A 215 13.69 1.66 7.65
N ILE A 216 12.69 2.17 6.92
CA ILE A 216 12.51 3.60 6.62
C ILE A 216 11.10 3.98 7.06
N ASN A 217 10.95 4.52 8.27
CA ASN A 217 9.65 4.87 8.81
C ASN A 217 9.77 6.03 9.80
N GLN A 218 8.86 6.99 9.78
CA GLN A 218 8.93 8.15 10.68
C GLN A 218 8.87 7.74 12.16
N ASP A 219 7.95 6.84 12.48
CA ASP A 219 7.81 6.29 13.83
C ASP A 219 8.61 4.99 13.97
N ALA A 220 9.02 4.66 15.20
CA ALA A 220 9.69 3.39 15.49
C ALA A 220 8.77 2.20 15.23
N THR A 221 9.36 1.10 14.77
CA THR A 221 8.66 -0.16 14.49
C THR A 221 9.25 -1.32 15.28
N ALA A 222 8.53 -2.42 15.38
CA ALA A 222 9.03 -3.64 16.01
C ALA A 222 10.24 -4.26 15.28
N GLN A 223 10.51 -3.87 14.03
CA GLN A 223 11.62 -4.39 13.24
C GLN A 223 12.91 -3.60 13.42
N ASP A 224 12.87 -2.40 14.00
CA ASP A 224 14.04 -1.54 14.19
C ASP A 224 15.20 -2.27 14.91
N ALA A 225 14.86 -3.06 15.94
CA ALA A 225 15.84 -3.80 16.71
C ALA A 225 16.58 -4.91 15.93
N ARG A 226 16.04 -5.32 14.77
CA ARG A 226 16.60 -6.36 13.90
C ARG A 226 17.21 -5.79 12.63
N ALA A 227 16.92 -4.53 12.32
CA ALA A 227 17.37 -3.90 11.09
C ALA A 227 18.87 -3.57 11.15
N ASP A 228 19.56 -3.77 10.04
CA ASP A 228 20.95 -3.37 9.84
C ASP A 228 21.05 -1.84 9.68
N LEU A 229 19.98 -1.20 9.21
CA LEU A 229 19.91 0.24 9.02
C LEU A 229 18.48 0.75 9.25
N VAL A 230 18.35 1.83 10.02
CA VAL A 230 17.06 2.44 10.37
C VAL A 230 17.09 3.93 10.06
N PHE A 231 16.05 4.41 9.39
CA PHE A 231 15.82 5.82 9.13
C PHE A 231 14.46 6.25 9.70
N HIS A 232 14.46 7.19 10.65
CA HIS A 232 13.24 7.84 11.13
C HIS A 232 12.94 9.09 10.31
N GLU A 233 12.73 8.86 9.01
CA GLU A 233 12.51 9.90 8.00
C GLU A 233 11.44 9.49 6.98
N SER A 234 11.05 10.41 6.09
CA SER A 234 10.14 10.08 4.99
C SER A 234 10.80 9.12 3.99
N VAL A 235 10.03 8.15 3.52
CA VAL A 235 10.48 7.12 2.59
C VAL A 235 11.02 7.73 1.30
N GLY A 236 10.30 8.72 0.76
CA GLY A 236 10.69 9.39 -0.48
C GLY A 236 12.03 10.09 -0.38
N LYS A 237 12.26 10.83 0.69
CA LYS A 237 13.55 11.53 0.91
C LYS A 237 14.72 10.55 0.97
N VAL A 238 14.58 9.47 1.74
CA VAL A 238 15.66 8.48 1.93
C VAL A 238 15.95 7.73 0.64
N LEU A 239 14.90 7.24 -0.05
CA LEU A 239 15.09 6.47 -1.29
C LEU A 239 15.63 7.34 -2.42
N GLU A 240 15.14 8.58 -2.59
CA GLU A 240 15.68 9.51 -3.60
C GLU A 240 17.18 9.72 -3.41
N MET A 241 17.61 10.07 -2.18
CA MET A 241 19.02 10.28 -1.87
C MET A 241 19.86 9.01 -2.08
N ALA A 242 19.32 7.83 -1.79
CA ALA A 242 20.05 6.58 -1.94
C ALA A 242 20.18 6.12 -3.40
N VAL A 243 19.16 6.40 -4.24
CA VAL A 243 19.04 5.87 -5.61
C VAL A 243 19.50 6.87 -6.67
N GLU A 244 19.24 8.18 -6.48
CA GLU A 244 19.56 9.18 -7.50
C GLU A 244 20.93 9.83 -7.29
N GLY A 245 21.45 9.79 -6.07
CA GLY A 245 22.67 10.54 -5.74
C GLY A 245 22.37 12.01 -5.45
N ASP A 246 23.41 12.75 -5.03
CA ASP A 246 23.36 14.21 -4.86
C ASP A 246 23.40 14.93 -6.20
#